data_ba01bfcd120c97afdaf1fcafdf052f19
#
_entry.id   ba01bfcd120c97afdaf1fcafdf052f19
#
_cell.length_a   1.000
_cell.length_b   1.000
_cell.length_c   1.000
_cell.angle_alpha   90.00
_cell.angle_beta   90.00
_cell.angle_gamma   90.00
#
_symmetry.space_group_name_H-M   'P 1'
#
loop_
_entity.id
_entity.type
_entity.pdbx_description
1 polymer ?
#
loop_
_entity_poly.entity_id
_entity_poly.type
_entity_poly.pdbx_seq_one_letter_code
_entity_poly.pdbx_strand_id
1 'polypeptide(L)'
;MKPAYLLGIGLFAIVAGGCRNHPSDKRITAADNQLIPNQLVESTDTSLHWNNGSLYFQGQPYSGTVLQRDSAEHLISRQSYYQGKEEGWTEWYYTSGKINARRYYHLGEKDSVHMGWWETGKPRFEYHFRNGQYEGWFKEWYASGKPLKEVYYEKGQEKRGQGWRENGKLYMSFEVRNGRMYGQVNPNLCYSLQNEQGEFIRSVKE
;
A
#
# COMPACT_ATOMS: atom_id res chain seq x y z
N MET A 1 77.57 -13.87 -2.60
CA MET A 1 76.48 -13.84 -3.62
C MET A 1 75.18 -14.32 -2.97
N LYS A 2 74.32 -13.41 -2.65
CA LYS A 2 72.96 -13.71 -2.09
C LYS A 2 71.97 -13.42 -3.15
N PRO A 3 70.96 -14.28 -3.43
CA PRO A 3 69.83 -13.91 -4.36
C PRO A 3 68.80 -13.09 -3.65
N ALA A 4 68.28 -12.06 -4.35
CA ALA A 4 67.26 -11.19 -3.93
C ALA A 4 65.88 -11.90 -4.09
N TYR A 5 65.04 -11.85 -3.04
CA TYR A 5 63.61 -12.27 -3.13
C TYR A 5 62.77 -11.09 -3.57
N LEU A 6 62.14 -11.24 -4.73
CA LEU A 6 61.08 -10.33 -5.21
C LEU A 6 59.78 -10.69 -4.49
N LEU A 7 59.30 -9.75 -3.67
CA LEU A 7 57.96 -9.77 -3.11
C LEU A 7 56.94 -9.37 -4.18
N GLY A 8 56.15 -10.34 -4.64
CA GLY A 8 54.97 -10.09 -5.49
C GLY A 8 53.84 -9.49 -4.66
N ILE A 9 53.48 -8.22 -4.94
CA ILE A 9 52.31 -7.56 -4.39
C ILE A 9 51.11 -8.08 -5.19
N GLY A 10 50.34 -8.98 -4.59
CA GLY A 10 49.05 -9.42 -5.12
C GLY A 10 48.02 -8.31 -5.00
N LEU A 11 47.61 -7.76 -6.14
CA LEU A 11 46.49 -6.80 -6.23
C LEU A 11 45.20 -7.56 -6.01
N PHE A 12 44.62 -7.48 -4.82
CA PHE A 12 43.24 -7.92 -4.57
C PHE A 12 42.26 -6.92 -5.21
N ALA A 13 41.71 -7.28 -6.35
CA ALA A 13 40.60 -6.57 -6.94
C ALA A 13 39.35 -6.81 -6.07
N ILE A 14 38.95 -5.80 -5.29
CA ILE A 14 37.66 -5.76 -4.60
C ILE A 14 36.60 -5.56 -5.69
N VAL A 15 35.93 -6.64 -6.04
CA VAL A 15 34.71 -6.56 -6.85
C VAL A 15 33.64 -5.95 -5.95
N ALA A 16 33.44 -4.63 -6.06
CA ALA A 16 32.28 -3.94 -5.50
C ALA A 16 31.04 -4.51 -6.18
N GLY A 17 30.35 -5.38 -5.47
CA GLY A 17 29.02 -5.86 -5.87
C GLY A 17 28.08 -4.67 -6.00
N GLY A 18 27.87 -4.23 -7.25
CA GLY A 18 26.90 -3.19 -7.55
C GLY A 18 25.52 -3.64 -7.12
N CYS A 19 24.92 -2.96 -6.15
CA CYS A 19 23.51 -3.03 -5.89
C CYS A 19 22.79 -2.70 -7.21
N ARG A 20 22.17 -3.71 -7.82
CA ARG A 20 21.30 -3.49 -8.97
C ARG A 20 20.14 -2.65 -8.47
N ASN A 21 20.17 -1.37 -8.82
CA ASN A 21 19.03 -0.48 -8.65
C ASN A 21 17.83 -1.10 -9.37
N HIS A 22 16.84 -1.50 -8.59
CA HIS A 22 15.56 -1.94 -9.11
C HIS A 22 14.88 -0.71 -9.74
N PRO A 23 14.42 -0.75 -11.01
CA PRO A 23 13.96 0.45 -11.72
C PRO A 23 12.54 0.89 -11.35
N SER A 24 12.04 0.59 -10.15
CA SER A 24 10.66 0.87 -9.75
C SER A 24 10.50 1.87 -8.60
N ASP A 25 11.59 2.47 -8.12
CA ASP A 25 11.48 3.51 -7.09
C ASP A 25 11.56 4.91 -7.72
N LYS A 26 10.58 5.26 -8.55
CA LYS A 26 10.29 6.67 -8.79
C LYS A 26 9.76 7.22 -7.48
N ARG A 27 10.64 7.86 -6.70
CA ARG A 27 10.22 8.75 -5.62
C ARG A 27 9.26 9.75 -6.25
N ILE A 28 8.00 9.66 -5.86
CA ILE A 28 6.99 10.65 -6.19
C ILE A 28 7.53 11.95 -5.63
N THR A 29 7.95 12.83 -6.51
CA THR A 29 8.52 14.13 -6.15
C THR A 29 7.39 15.10 -5.85
N ALA A 30 7.67 16.13 -5.09
CA ALA A 30 6.72 17.22 -4.82
C ALA A 30 6.15 17.87 -6.12
N ALA A 31 6.74 17.60 -7.28
CA ALA A 31 6.29 18.04 -8.59
C ALA A 31 4.96 17.39 -9.02
N ASP A 32 4.66 16.16 -8.56
CA ASP A 32 3.41 15.46 -8.94
C ASP A 32 2.17 16.08 -8.26
N ASN A 33 2.36 16.78 -7.14
CA ASN A 33 1.29 17.53 -6.45
C ASN A 33 1.06 18.95 -7.02
N GLN A 34 1.88 19.40 -7.97
CA GLN A 34 1.86 20.78 -8.47
C GLN A 34 0.68 21.07 -9.42
N LEU A 35 -0.02 20.03 -9.89
CA LEU A 35 -1.17 20.16 -10.80
C LEU A 35 -2.50 20.37 -10.06
N ILE A 36 -2.57 20.05 -8.76
CA ILE A 36 -3.81 20.14 -7.98
C ILE A 36 -3.89 21.54 -7.37
N PRO A 37 -4.91 22.35 -7.73
CA PRO A 37 -5.11 23.67 -7.12
C PRO A 37 -5.28 23.57 -5.60
N ASN A 38 -4.85 24.59 -4.87
CA ASN A 38 -5.05 24.69 -3.42
C ASN A 38 -6.49 25.13 -3.07
N GLN A 39 -7.48 24.45 -3.67
CA GLN A 39 -8.88 24.66 -3.39
C GLN A 39 -9.36 23.57 -2.43
N LEU A 40 -9.99 23.97 -1.34
CA LEU A 40 -10.54 23.06 -0.33
C LEU A 40 -12.07 23.17 -0.36
N VAL A 41 -12.75 22.02 -0.35
CA VAL A 41 -14.23 21.94 -0.29
C VAL A 41 -14.59 20.86 0.72
N GLU A 42 -15.56 21.14 1.58
CA GLU A 42 -16.10 20.12 2.49
C GLU A 42 -16.97 19.12 1.73
N SER A 43 -16.92 17.86 2.11
CA SER A 43 -17.67 16.78 1.45
C SER A 43 -19.19 16.94 1.57
N THR A 44 -19.64 17.78 2.50
CA THR A 44 -21.05 18.12 2.74
C THR A 44 -21.56 19.26 1.86
N ASP A 45 -20.69 19.90 1.06
CA ASP A 45 -21.10 20.98 0.16
C ASP A 45 -22.03 20.42 -0.93
N THR A 46 -23.23 20.98 -1.00
CA THR A 46 -24.28 20.53 -1.93
C THR A 46 -23.96 20.80 -3.40
N SER A 47 -22.95 21.64 -3.68
CA SER A 47 -22.44 21.89 -5.03
C SER A 47 -21.51 20.77 -5.54
N LEU A 48 -21.08 19.85 -4.64
CA LEU A 48 -20.35 18.63 -5.02
C LEU A 48 -21.33 17.56 -5.49
N HIS A 49 -21.10 16.98 -6.63
CA HIS A 49 -21.85 15.81 -7.09
C HIS A 49 -21.03 14.89 -7.98
N TRP A 50 -21.32 13.61 -7.93
CA TRP A 50 -20.73 12.62 -8.80
C TRP A 50 -21.55 12.46 -10.09
N ASN A 51 -20.88 12.44 -11.22
CA ASN A 51 -21.48 12.13 -12.52
C ASN A 51 -20.50 11.30 -13.36
N ASN A 52 -20.96 10.13 -13.85
CA ASN A 52 -20.17 9.21 -14.70
C ASN A 52 -18.75 8.93 -14.16
N GLY A 53 -18.63 8.70 -12.84
CA GLY A 53 -17.35 8.39 -12.21
C GLY A 53 -16.37 9.56 -12.16
N SER A 54 -16.85 10.78 -12.24
CA SER A 54 -16.09 12.01 -12.03
C SER A 54 -16.79 12.91 -11.02
N LEU A 55 -16.02 13.60 -10.19
CA LEU A 55 -16.51 14.56 -9.21
C LEU A 55 -16.63 15.94 -9.85
N TYR A 56 -17.77 16.59 -9.66
CA TYR A 56 -18.06 17.95 -10.10
C TYR A 56 -18.28 18.85 -8.90
N PHE A 57 -17.88 20.12 -9.05
CA PHE A 57 -18.16 21.19 -8.12
C PHE A 57 -18.68 22.39 -8.92
N GLN A 58 -19.85 22.91 -8.54
CA GLN A 58 -20.51 24.04 -9.24
C GLN A 58 -20.64 23.79 -10.76
N GLY A 59 -20.95 22.55 -11.14
CA GLY A 59 -21.16 22.16 -12.53
C GLY A 59 -19.89 21.97 -13.38
N GLN A 60 -18.70 22.14 -12.79
CA GLN A 60 -17.40 21.91 -13.46
C GLN A 60 -16.67 20.70 -12.86
N PRO A 61 -15.89 19.94 -13.66
CA PRO A 61 -15.03 18.90 -13.13
C PRO A 61 -14.11 19.46 -12.03
N TYR A 62 -14.19 18.88 -10.84
CA TYR A 62 -13.48 19.43 -9.69
C TYR A 62 -11.98 19.19 -9.75
N SER A 63 -11.21 20.22 -9.41
CA SER A 63 -9.77 20.13 -9.15
C SER A 63 -9.47 20.82 -7.82
N GLY A 64 -8.91 20.06 -6.88
CA GLY A 64 -8.67 20.53 -5.50
C GLY A 64 -8.71 19.38 -4.49
N THR A 65 -8.94 19.70 -3.24
CA THR A 65 -9.03 18.71 -2.15
C THR A 65 -10.41 18.75 -1.49
N VAL A 66 -11.05 17.61 -1.40
CA VAL A 66 -12.27 17.41 -0.62
C VAL A 66 -11.89 17.00 0.80
N LEU A 67 -12.42 17.69 1.79
CA LEU A 67 -12.27 17.39 3.20
C LEU A 67 -13.55 16.70 3.71
N GLN A 68 -13.39 15.62 4.44
CA GLN A 68 -14.50 14.97 5.15
C GLN A 68 -14.27 15.05 6.64
N ARG A 69 -15.31 15.48 7.37
CA ARG A 69 -15.31 15.52 8.83
C ARG A 69 -16.43 14.67 9.40
N ASP A 70 -16.26 14.25 10.65
CA ASP A 70 -17.33 13.61 11.42
C ASP A 70 -18.25 14.67 12.08
N SER A 71 -19.26 14.21 12.80
CA SER A 71 -20.20 15.09 13.53
C SER A 71 -19.55 15.91 14.66
N ALA A 72 -18.36 15.55 15.08
CA ALA A 72 -17.55 16.27 16.08
C ALA A 72 -16.44 17.12 15.45
N GLU A 73 -16.52 17.37 14.13
CA GLU A 73 -15.58 18.17 13.33
C GLU A 73 -14.16 17.58 13.21
N HIS A 74 -13.94 16.32 13.61
CA HIS A 74 -12.65 15.69 13.37
C HIS A 74 -12.46 15.41 11.88
N LEU A 75 -11.26 15.70 11.37
CA LEU A 75 -10.90 15.36 9.99
C LEU A 75 -10.82 13.84 9.81
N ILE A 76 -11.67 13.29 8.94
CA ILE A 76 -11.72 11.86 8.60
C ILE A 76 -10.92 11.56 7.35
N SER A 77 -11.00 12.43 6.33
CA SER A 77 -10.21 12.23 5.11
C SER A 77 -9.90 13.54 4.39
N ARG A 78 -8.83 13.47 3.58
CA ARG A 78 -8.45 14.46 2.57
C ARG A 78 -8.30 13.71 1.25
N GLN A 79 -9.09 14.08 0.26
CA GLN A 79 -9.12 13.42 -1.04
C GLN A 79 -8.81 14.43 -2.13
N SER A 80 -7.73 14.20 -2.87
CA SER A 80 -7.26 15.11 -3.91
C SER A 80 -7.81 14.72 -5.27
N TYR A 81 -8.22 15.73 -6.05
CA TYR A 81 -8.84 15.58 -7.37
C TYR A 81 -8.19 16.50 -8.40
N TYR A 82 -8.12 16.02 -9.63
CA TYR A 82 -7.79 16.81 -10.80
C TYR A 82 -8.75 16.48 -11.94
N GLN A 83 -9.43 17.51 -12.48
CA GLN A 83 -10.44 17.35 -13.54
C GLN A 83 -11.50 16.28 -13.24
N GLY A 84 -11.95 16.22 -11.99
CA GLY A 84 -12.98 15.30 -11.51
C GLY A 84 -12.50 13.88 -11.18
N LYS A 85 -11.23 13.55 -11.39
CA LYS A 85 -10.65 12.25 -11.06
C LYS A 85 -9.78 12.35 -9.82
N GLU A 86 -9.75 11.28 -9.00
CA GLU A 86 -8.77 11.21 -7.92
C GLU A 86 -7.36 11.31 -8.51
N GLU A 87 -6.56 12.22 -7.95
CA GLU A 87 -5.20 12.48 -8.40
C GLU A 87 -4.32 12.81 -7.19
N GLY A 88 -3.13 12.20 -7.14
CA GLY A 88 -2.21 12.40 -6.03
C GLY A 88 -2.60 11.64 -4.76
N TRP A 89 -2.23 12.19 -3.61
CA TRP A 89 -2.45 11.54 -2.33
C TRP A 89 -3.86 11.73 -1.80
N THR A 90 -4.47 10.63 -1.34
CA THR A 90 -5.66 10.60 -0.50
C THR A 90 -5.28 10.04 0.87
N GLU A 91 -5.71 10.71 1.93
CA GLU A 91 -5.35 10.41 3.31
C GLU A 91 -6.60 10.20 4.15
N TRP A 92 -6.55 9.22 5.03
CA TRP A 92 -7.58 8.94 6.03
C TRP A 92 -6.99 9.03 7.42
N TYR A 93 -7.79 9.45 8.38
CA TYR A 93 -7.37 9.68 9.74
C TYR A 93 -8.26 8.94 10.73
N TYR A 94 -7.71 8.56 11.85
CA TYR A 94 -8.45 8.19 13.04
C TYR A 94 -9.05 9.43 13.70
N THR A 95 -10.07 9.27 14.53
CA THR A 95 -10.65 10.38 15.33
C THR A 95 -9.63 11.03 16.26
N SER A 96 -8.57 10.31 16.64
CA SER A 96 -7.41 10.85 17.35
C SER A 96 -6.52 11.80 16.52
N GLY A 97 -6.83 11.99 15.23
CA GLY A 97 -6.04 12.80 14.28
C GLY A 97 -4.81 12.07 13.73
N LYS A 98 -4.52 10.85 14.19
CA LYS A 98 -3.42 10.06 13.63
C LYS A 98 -3.79 9.53 12.25
N ILE A 99 -2.79 9.41 11.36
CA ILE A 99 -3.00 8.84 10.04
C ILE A 99 -3.41 7.36 10.14
N ASN A 100 -4.48 7.00 9.42
CA ASN A 100 -5.00 5.64 9.30
C ASN A 100 -4.50 5.00 8.00
N ALA A 101 -4.61 5.74 6.89
CA ALA A 101 -4.16 5.26 5.58
C ALA A 101 -3.75 6.41 4.67
N ARG A 102 -2.85 6.11 3.74
CA ARG A 102 -2.42 7.00 2.67
C ARG A 102 -2.35 6.22 1.37
N ARG A 103 -3.00 6.73 0.34
CA ARG A 103 -3.11 6.06 -0.97
C ARG A 103 -2.84 7.07 -2.08
N TYR A 104 -2.16 6.60 -3.12
CA TYR A 104 -1.88 7.42 -4.29
C TYR A 104 -2.75 6.99 -5.46
N TYR A 105 -3.30 7.97 -6.16
CA TYR A 105 -4.11 7.77 -7.35
C TYR A 105 -3.55 8.58 -8.52
N HIS A 106 -3.71 8.04 -9.72
CA HIS A 106 -3.41 8.73 -10.97
C HIS A 106 -4.58 8.54 -11.94
N LEU A 107 -5.19 9.65 -12.38
CA LEU A 107 -6.39 9.65 -13.26
C LEU A 107 -7.54 8.79 -12.74
N GLY A 108 -7.71 8.69 -11.43
CA GLY A 108 -8.74 7.89 -10.76
C GLY A 108 -8.37 6.42 -10.54
N GLU A 109 -7.20 5.97 -11.00
CA GLU A 109 -6.73 4.62 -10.78
C GLU A 109 -5.71 4.55 -9.64
N LYS A 110 -5.72 3.45 -8.90
CA LYS A 110 -4.70 3.20 -7.87
C LYS A 110 -3.33 3.11 -8.51
N ASP A 111 -2.35 3.84 -7.98
CA ASP A 111 -0.98 3.80 -8.44
C ASP A 111 -0.01 3.88 -7.26
N SER A 112 1.28 3.55 -7.52
CA SER A 112 2.33 3.64 -6.53
C SER A 112 2.07 2.81 -5.27
N VAL A 113 2.42 3.31 -4.08
CA VAL A 113 2.31 2.60 -2.80
C VAL A 113 1.12 3.10 -2.01
N HIS A 114 0.28 2.17 -1.57
CA HIS A 114 -0.79 2.40 -0.61
C HIS A 114 -0.37 1.87 0.75
N MET A 115 -0.41 2.69 1.77
CA MET A 115 -0.01 2.35 3.13
C MET A 115 -1.14 2.59 4.12
N GLY A 116 -1.16 1.77 5.16
CA GLY A 116 -2.05 1.97 6.30
C GLY A 116 -1.34 1.65 7.60
N TRP A 117 -1.83 2.27 8.67
CA TRP A 117 -1.26 2.13 10.00
C TRP A 117 -2.37 1.82 11.01
N TRP A 118 -2.01 1.08 12.02
CA TRP A 118 -2.80 0.96 13.23
C TRP A 118 -2.74 2.27 14.01
N GLU A 119 -3.73 2.54 14.84
CA GLU A 119 -3.76 3.76 15.63
C GLU A 119 -2.56 3.90 16.59
N THR A 120 -1.90 2.79 16.88
CA THR A 120 -0.60 2.75 17.59
C THR A 120 0.57 3.30 16.77
N GLY A 121 0.37 3.58 15.47
CA GLY A 121 1.40 4.02 14.52
C GLY A 121 2.19 2.87 13.87
N LYS A 122 1.94 1.62 14.25
CA LYS A 122 2.55 0.46 13.58
C LYS A 122 1.95 0.26 12.19
N PRO A 123 2.72 -0.26 11.21
CA PRO A 123 2.19 -0.61 9.90
C PRO A 123 1.03 -1.59 10.01
N ARG A 124 0.00 -1.40 9.19
CA ARG A 124 -1.13 -2.31 9.02
C ARG A 124 -1.09 -2.98 7.68
N PHE A 125 -0.84 -2.21 6.62
CA PHE A 125 -0.65 -2.74 5.26
C PHE A 125 0.28 -1.86 4.42
N GLU A 126 0.88 -2.48 3.39
CA GLU A 126 1.64 -1.85 2.30
C GLU A 126 1.31 -2.61 1.01
N TYR A 127 0.70 -1.92 0.05
CA TYR A 127 0.27 -2.47 -1.23
C TYR A 127 0.85 -1.66 -2.36
N HIS A 128 1.43 -2.33 -3.35
CA HIS A 128 1.99 -1.68 -4.52
C HIS A 128 1.03 -1.83 -5.70
N PHE A 129 0.80 -0.73 -6.41
CA PHE A 129 -0.07 -0.66 -7.57
C PHE A 129 0.65 -0.04 -8.76
N ARG A 130 0.18 -0.41 -9.96
CA ARG A 130 0.50 0.24 -11.22
C ARG A 130 -0.72 0.18 -12.12
N ASN A 131 -1.22 1.34 -12.57
CA ASN A 131 -2.38 1.43 -13.45
C ASN A 131 -3.56 0.58 -12.94
N GLY A 132 -3.97 0.77 -11.69
CA GLY A 132 -5.08 0.08 -11.04
C GLY A 132 -4.83 -1.37 -10.62
N GLN A 133 -3.73 -2.00 -11.06
CA GLN A 133 -3.42 -3.40 -10.77
C GLN A 133 -2.37 -3.55 -9.67
N TYR A 134 -2.44 -4.64 -8.91
CA TYR A 134 -1.37 -5.00 -7.98
C TYR A 134 -0.07 -5.29 -8.75
N GLU A 135 1.02 -4.69 -8.32
CA GLU A 135 2.36 -4.86 -8.91
C GLU A 135 3.43 -4.77 -7.83
N GLY A 136 4.12 -5.87 -7.56
CA GLY A 136 5.09 -5.95 -6.47
C GLY A 136 4.51 -6.54 -5.18
N TRP A 137 5.02 -6.08 -4.04
CA TRP A 137 4.63 -6.65 -2.77
C TRP A 137 3.31 -6.11 -2.24
N PHE A 138 2.53 -7.02 -1.69
CA PHE A 138 1.35 -6.82 -0.89
C PHE A 138 1.65 -7.36 0.51
N LYS A 139 1.73 -6.49 1.52
CA LYS A 139 2.11 -6.85 2.88
C LYS A 139 1.08 -6.38 3.88
N GLU A 140 0.82 -7.20 4.88
CA GLU A 140 -0.07 -6.91 5.99
C GLU A 140 0.55 -7.32 7.32
N TRP A 141 0.21 -6.59 8.36
CA TRP A 141 0.71 -6.81 9.73
C TRP A 141 -0.43 -6.79 10.74
N TYR A 142 -0.29 -7.60 11.77
CA TYR A 142 -1.10 -7.55 12.97
C TYR A 142 -0.86 -6.23 13.74
N ALA A 143 -1.81 -5.87 14.63
CA ALA A 143 -1.65 -4.71 15.53
C ALA A 143 -0.44 -4.85 16.46
N SER A 144 -0.01 -6.08 16.76
CA SER A 144 1.25 -6.36 17.48
C SER A 144 2.50 -5.94 16.69
N GLY A 145 2.37 -5.73 15.37
CA GLY A 145 3.47 -5.45 14.44
C GLY A 145 4.10 -6.70 13.83
N LYS A 146 3.61 -7.89 14.18
CA LYS A 146 4.06 -9.12 13.54
C LYS A 146 3.49 -9.25 12.13
N PRO A 147 4.22 -9.88 11.18
CA PRO A 147 3.72 -10.10 9.84
C PRO A 147 2.46 -10.99 9.86
N LEU A 148 1.45 -10.60 9.09
CA LEU A 148 0.25 -11.38 8.85
C LEU A 148 0.34 -12.09 7.51
N LYS A 149 0.64 -11.35 6.45
CA LYS A 149 0.63 -11.87 5.08
C LYS A 149 1.56 -11.05 4.21
N GLU A 150 2.25 -11.72 3.28
CA GLU A 150 2.93 -11.10 2.16
C GLU A 150 2.68 -11.90 0.89
N VAL A 151 2.34 -11.20 -0.19
CA VAL A 151 2.12 -11.78 -1.52
C VAL A 151 2.80 -10.91 -2.55
N TYR A 152 3.47 -11.53 -3.50
CA TYR A 152 4.08 -10.85 -4.63
C TYR A 152 3.20 -10.97 -5.85
N TYR A 153 2.88 -9.83 -6.46
CA TYR A 153 2.04 -9.71 -7.65
C TYR A 153 2.84 -9.24 -8.86
N GLU A 154 2.48 -9.76 -10.01
CA GLU A 154 2.89 -9.23 -11.32
C GLU A 154 1.65 -9.09 -12.20
N LYS A 155 1.39 -7.87 -12.69
CA LYS A 155 0.24 -7.56 -13.54
C LYS A 155 -1.09 -8.05 -12.96
N GLY A 156 -1.31 -7.80 -11.68
CA GLY A 156 -2.51 -8.21 -10.96
C GLY A 156 -2.60 -9.69 -10.58
N GLN A 157 -1.63 -10.52 -10.95
CA GLN A 157 -1.62 -11.95 -10.66
C GLN A 157 -0.69 -12.31 -9.51
N GLU A 158 -1.15 -13.13 -8.58
CA GLU A 158 -0.31 -13.68 -7.52
C GLU A 158 0.77 -14.58 -8.11
N LYS A 159 2.01 -14.43 -7.62
CA LYS A 159 3.16 -15.24 -8.03
C LYS A 159 3.68 -16.10 -6.89
N ARG A 160 3.76 -15.56 -5.71
CA ARG A 160 4.18 -16.26 -4.49
C ARG A 160 3.65 -15.51 -3.28
N GLY A 161 3.51 -16.21 -2.17
CA GLY A 161 3.08 -15.59 -0.93
C GLY A 161 3.28 -16.48 0.28
N GLN A 162 3.31 -15.83 1.42
CA GLN A 162 3.37 -16.43 2.74
C GLN A 162 2.40 -15.73 3.68
N GLY A 163 1.91 -16.47 4.67
CA GLY A 163 1.04 -15.90 5.69
C GLY A 163 1.28 -16.60 7.03
N TRP A 164 1.24 -15.81 8.09
CA TRP A 164 1.54 -16.25 9.44
C TRP A 164 0.39 -15.93 10.38
N ARG A 165 0.15 -16.81 11.33
CA ARG A 165 -0.66 -16.52 12.50
C ARG A 165 0.11 -15.57 13.43
N GLU A 166 -0.57 -14.87 14.29
CA GLU A 166 0.07 -13.94 15.23
C GLU A 166 1.08 -14.61 16.18
N ASN A 167 0.97 -15.93 16.41
CA ASN A 167 1.96 -16.72 17.12
C ASN A 167 3.20 -17.11 16.28
N GLY A 168 3.31 -16.61 15.05
CA GLY A 168 4.41 -16.85 14.12
C GLY A 168 4.31 -18.15 13.32
N LYS A 169 3.28 -19.00 13.53
CA LYS A 169 3.11 -20.22 12.75
C LYS A 169 2.69 -19.91 11.33
N LEU A 170 3.43 -20.42 10.36
CA LEU A 170 3.11 -20.35 8.93
C LEU A 170 1.80 -21.12 8.69
N TYR A 171 0.84 -20.49 8.01
CA TYR A 171 -0.40 -21.12 7.61
C TYR A 171 -0.61 -21.15 6.10
N MET A 172 0.10 -20.29 5.40
CA MET A 172 0.04 -20.17 3.96
C MET A 172 1.45 -20.01 3.42
N SER A 173 1.80 -20.82 2.42
CA SER A 173 3.03 -20.64 1.63
C SER A 173 2.77 -21.21 0.25
N PHE A 174 2.89 -20.38 -0.78
CA PHE A 174 2.64 -20.82 -2.15
C PHE A 174 3.57 -20.12 -3.16
N GLU A 175 3.74 -20.77 -4.30
CA GLU A 175 4.37 -20.23 -5.50
C GLU A 175 3.57 -20.66 -6.73
N VAL A 176 3.40 -19.77 -7.69
CA VAL A 176 2.75 -20.06 -8.97
C VAL A 176 3.82 -20.30 -10.03
N ARG A 177 3.79 -21.50 -10.63
CA ARG A 177 4.68 -21.91 -11.73
C ARG A 177 3.83 -22.39 -12.89
N ASN A 178 4.04 -21.83 -14.08
CA ASN A 178 3.28 -22.20 -15.30
C ASN A 178 1.75 -22.14 -15.09
N GLY A 179 1.27 -21.10 -14.38
CA GLY A 179 -0.15 -20.88 -14.09
C GLY A 179 -0.75 -21.83 -13.05
N ARG A 180 0.04 -22.71 -12.43
CA ARG A 180 -0.42 -23.60 -11.35
C ARG A 180 0.18 -23.15 -10.02
N MET A 181 -0.66 -23.15 -8.99
CA MET A 181 -0.25 -22.86 -7.61
C MET A 181 0.30 -24.13 -6.96
N TYR A 182 1.47 -24.04 -6.36
CA TYR A 182 2.13 -25.08 -5.56
C TYR A 182 2.35 -24.55 -4.16
N GLY A 183 2.17 -25.39 -3.16
CA GLY A 183 2.40 -25.03 -1.77
C GLY A 183 1.23 -25.38 -0.87
N GLN A 184 1.24 -24.86 0.32
CA GLN A 184 0.24 -25.11 1.36
C GLN A 184 -0.57 -23.82 1.59
N VAL A 185 -1.88 -23.91 1.35
CA VAL A 185 -2.85 -22.92 1.80
C VAL A 185 -3.78 -23.64 2.76
N ASN A 186 -3.72 -23.33 4.05
CA ASN A 186 -4.59 -23.97 5.04
C ASN A 186 -5.94 -23.23 5.09
N PRO A 187 -7.01 -23.80 4.51
CA PRO A 187 -8.32 -23.14 4.45
C PRO A 187 -9.00 -22.99 5.81
N ASN A 188 -8.51 -23.70 6.85
CA ASN A 188 -9.13 -23.67 8.19
C ASN A 188 -8.92 -22.35 8.95
N LEU A 189 -8.31 -21.34 8.35
CA LEU A 189 -8.18 -20.01 8.93
C LEU A 189 -9.41 -19.13 8.79
N CYS A 190 -10.33 -19.47 7.90
CA CYS A 190 -11.58 -18.74 7.73
C CYS A 190 -12.51 -18.78 8.96
N TYR A 191 -12.18 -19.57 9.97
CA TYR A 191 -13.04 -19.76 11.17
C TYR A 191 -12.70 -18.85 12.35
N SER A 192 -11.75 -17.94 12.22
CA SER A 192 -11.39 -16.99 13.28
C SER A 192 -11.47 -15.55 12.80
N LEU A 193 -12.49 -15.21 12.04
CA LEU A 193 -12.82 -13.83 11.76
C LEU A 193 -13.29 -13.17 13.05
N GLN A 194 -12.59 -12.17 13.50
CA GLN A 194 -13.05 -11.28 14.55
C GLN A 194 -13.94 -10.20 13.91
N ASN A 195 -15.03 -9.85 14.57
CA ASN A 195 -15.81 -8.67 14.25
C ASN A 195 -14.99 -7.40 14.59
N GLU A 196 -15.52 -6.24 14.28
CA GLU A 196 -14.88 -4.95 14.57
C GLU A 196 -14.61 -4.71 16.07
N GLN A 197 -15.26 -5.49 16.94
CA GLN A 197 -15.11 -5.46 18.39
C GLN A 197 -14.06 -6.45 18.90
N GLY A 198 -13.43 -7.24 18.00
CA GLY A 198 -12.42 -8.23 18.37
C GLY A 198 -12.97 -9.57 18.85
N GLU A 199 -14.28 -9.84 18.71
CA GLU A 199 -14.91 -11.09 19.08
C GLU A 199 -14.85 -12.10 17.92
N PHE A 200 -14.57 -13.38 18.22
CA PHE A 200 -14.54 -14.43 17.22
C PHE A 200 -15.94 -14.78 16.70
N ILE A 201 -16.20 -14.58 15.43
CA ILE A 201 -17.43 -15.01 14.77
C ILE A 201 -17.32 -16.52 14.49
N ARG A 202 -18.08 -17.33 15.19
CA ARG A 202 -18.25 -18.74 14.84
C ARG A 202 -19.16 -18.84 13.62
N SER A 203 -18.65 -19.34 12.49
CA SER A 203 -19.53 -19.75 11.40
C SER A 203 -20.37 -20.95 11.88
N VAL A 204 -21.67 -20.79 11.88
CA VAL A 204 -22.61 -21.91 12.08
C VAL A 204 -22.50 -22.78 10.84
N LYS A 205 -22.10 -24.07 11.03
CA LYS A 205 -22.25 -25.08 9.99
C LYS A 205 -23.76 -25.40 9.89
N GLU A 206 -24.36 -25.08 8.74
CA GLU A 206 -25.54 -25.76 8.27
C GLU A 206 -25.19 -27.12 7.68
#